data_010dfc2b6dff77ef37fd4f4eb514b23b
#
_entry.id   010dfc2b6dff77ef37fd4f4eb514b23b
#
_cell.length_a   1.000
_cell.length_b   1.000
_cell.length_c   1.000
_cell.angle_alpha   90.00
_cell.angle_beta   90.00
_cell.angle_gamma   90.00
#
_symmetry.space_group_name_H-M   'P 1'
#
loop_
_entity.id
_entity.type
_entity.pdbx_description
1 polymer ?
#
loop_
_entity_poly.entity_id
_entity_poly.type
_entity_poly.pdbx_seq_one_letter_code
_entity_poly.pdbx_strand_id
1 'polypeptide(L)'
;MTTQKTFLAALGLAALLSSSLALADHDHKGHKGHKHGGLRQDVVALEQSKISAAQAIAIAEKDTKATADNLDLELHRGSAVYEIDLHDDKQEYEIRVDAITGEITKRQSEYEDDLPRRGTITITQAIETAERETGAKVVEADLDGKRSGLVYEIELIGSDGSRHFADISADDGKILRSGEKKRPPHMGMKDGNNPPPPPPAEAPANTPAAQ
;
A
#
# COMPACT_ATOMS: atom_id res chain seq x y z
N MET A 1 45.53 -55.02 0.62
CA MET A 1 44.22 -55.68 0.84
C MET A 1 43.14 -54.70 0.49
N THR A 2 42.83 -54.61 -0.76
CA THR A 2 41.72 -55.22 -1.55
C THR A 2 40.39 -55.18 -0.84
N THR A 3 39.48 -54.35 -1.30
CA THR A 3 38.32 -54.83 -2.02
C THR A 3 37.50 -53.66 -2.63
N GLN A 4 37.52 -53.63 -3.96
CA GLN A 4 36.51 -52.91 -4.78
C GLN A 4 35.16 -53.65 -4.69
N LYS A 5 34.05 -52.92 -4.71
CA LYS A 5 32.79 -53.44 -5.18
C LYS A 5 32.13 -52.45 -6.15
N THR A 6 32.31 -52.79 -7.41
CA THR A 6 31.52 -52.37 -8.56
C THR A 6 30.13 -52.94 -8.46
N PHE A 7 29.11 -52.16 -8.77
CA PHE A 7 27.85 -52.65 -9.31
C PHE A 7 27.44 -51.81 -10.54
N LEU A 8 27.23 -52.57 -11.59
CA LEU A 8 26.87 -52.20 -12.95
C LEU A 8 25.35 -52.14 -13.10
N ALA A 9 24.93 -51.23 -13.97
CA ALA A 9 23.88 -51.29 -14.99
C ALA A 9 22.41 -51.46 -14.61
N ALA A 10 21.60 -50.57 -15.13
CA ALA A 10 20.59 -50.97 -16.13
C ALA A 10 20.08 -49.75 -16.92
N LEU A 11 20.14 -49.91 -18.23
CA LEU A 11 19.54 -49.06 -19.25
C LEU A 11 18.00 -48.96 -19.10
N GLY A 12 17.44 -47.82 -19.41
CA GLY A 12 16.03 -47.64 -19.68
C GLY A 12 15.84 -46.43 -20.60
N LEU A 13 15.85 -46.72 -21.89
CA LEU A 13 15.55 -45.81 -23.02
C LEU A 13 14.03 -45.59 -23.13
N ALA A 14 13.55 -44.38 -23.13
CA ALA A 14 12.32 -44.00 -23.86
C ALA A 14 12.31 -42.49 -24.13
N ALA A 15 12.50 -42.17 -25.36
CA ALA A 15 12.23 -40.84 -25.95
C ALA A 15 10.73 -40.59 -26.02
N LEU A 16 10.32 -39.36 -25.79
CA LEU A 16 9.26 -38.70 -26.55
C LEU A 16 9.44 -37.19 -26.47
N LEU A 17 9.87 -36.65 -27.59
CA LEU A 17 9.86 -35.23 -27.92
C LEU A 17 8.41 -34.75 -27.98
N SER A 18 8.08 -33.78 -27.17
CA SER A 18 7.01 -32.83 -27.46
C SER A 18 7.51 -31.42 -27.07
N SER A 19 8.03 -30.78 -28.11
CA SER A 19 8.33 -29.35 -28.11
C SER A 19 7.00 -28.58 -28.07
N SER A 20 6.61 -28.15 -26.88
CA SER A 20 5.71 -27.02 -26.73
C SER A 20 6.57 -25.79 -26.42
N LEU A 21 6.70 -24.91 -27.42
CA LEU A 21 7.08 -23.52 -27.20
C LEU A 21 6.02 -22.91 -26.28
N ALA A 22 6.25 -22.93 -24.99
CA ALA A 22 5.62 -22.00 -24.09
C ALA A 22 6.33 -20.66 -24.33
N LEU A 23 5.65 -19.76 -25.00
CA LEU A 23 5.89 -18.33 -24.87
C LEU A 23 5.81 -18.05 -23.37
N ALA A 24 6.95 -17.77 -22.76
CA ALA A 24 7.00 -17.22 -21.43
C ALA A 24 6.33 -15.84 -21.53
N ASP A 25 5.07 -15.80 -21.15
CA ASP A 25 4.41 -14.58 -20.76
C ASP A 25 5.18 -14.10 -19.54
N HIS A 26 5.96 -13.03 -19.70
CA HIS A 26 6.55 -12.31 -18.60
C HIS A 26 5.38 -11.58 -17.94
N ASP A 27 4.67 -12.30 -17.06
CA ASP A 27 3.88 -11.66 -16.04
C ASP A 27 4.84 -10.79 -15.21
N HIS A 28 4.88 -9.53 -15.56
CA HIS A 28 5.22 -8.50 -14.58
C HIS A 28 4.23 -8.72 -13.44
N LYS A 29 4.70 -9.35 -12.36
CA LYS A 29 4.01 -9.32 -11.07
C LYS A 29 3.88 -7.84 -10.73
N GLY A 30 2.77 -7.25 -11.19
CA GLY A 30 2.37 -5.94 -10.73
C GLY A 30 2.33 -6.00 -9.22
N HIS A 31 2.91 -5.01 -8.56
CA HIS A 31 2.78 -4.78 -7.14
C HIS A 31 1.36 -5.16 -6.74
N LYS A 32 1.24 -6.04 -5.75
CA LYS A 32 -0.05 -6.44 -5.20
C LYS A 32 -0.66 -5.16 -4.64
N GLY A 33 -1.46 -4.46 -5.47
CA GLY A 33 -2.14 -3.26 -5.03
C GLY A 33 -2.88 -3.60 -3.75
N HIS A 34 -2.33 -3.14 -2.62
CA HIS A 34 -2.95 -3.30 -1.33
C HIS A 34 -4.32 -2.62 -1.43
N LYS A 35 -5.38 -3.36 -1.08
CA LYS A 35 -6.74 -2.81 -1.10
C LYS A 35 -6.86 -1.87 0.10
N HIS A 36 -6.51 -0.59 -0.12
CA HIS A 36 -6.67 0.41 0.92
C HIS A 36 -8.06 0.37 1.50
N GLY A 37 -8.11 0.43 2.79
CA GLY A 37 -9.33 0.42 3.59
C GLY A 37 -10.21 1.65 3.43
N GLY A 38 -9.96 2.48 2.45
CA GLY A 38 -10.67 3.73 2.18
C GLY A 38 -10.36 4.81 3.24
N LEU A 39 -10.54 6.08 2.86
CA LEU A 39 -10.17 7.27 3.63
C LEU A 39 -10.50 7.20 5.14
N ARG A 40 -11.61 6.62 5.51
CA ARG A 40 -12.02 6.52 6.92
C ARG A 40 -11.12 5.60 7.73
N GLN A 41 -10.64 4.52 7.14
CA GLN A 41 -9.74 3.56 7.82
C GLN A 41 -8.34 4.13 7.93
N ASP A 42 -7.84 4.82 6.90
CA ASP A 42 -6.54 5.46 6.91
C ASP A 42 -6.47 6.56 7.99
N VAL A 43 -7.52 7.39 8.12
CA VAL A 43 -7.62 8.40 9.19
C VAL A 43 -7.58 7.74 10.58
N VAL A 44 -8.33 6.64 10.79
CA VAL A 44 -8.34 5.94 12.07
C VAL A 44 -6.99 5.29 12.36
N ALA A 45 -6.33 4.70 11.35
CA ALA A 45 -5.01 4.12 11.51
C ALA A 45 -3.98 5.20 11.88
N LEU A 46 -4.02 6.35 11.21
CA LEU A 46 -3.15 7.48 11.50
C LEU A 46 -3.36 8.05 12.91
N GLU A 47 -4.63 8.18 13.37
CA GLU A 47 -4.95 8.64 14.73
C GLU A 47 -4.44 7.69 15.82
N GLN A 48 -4.41 6.37 15.55
CA GLN A 48 -3.88 5.37 16.47
C GLN A 48 -2.35 5.35 16.53
N SER A 49 -1.68 5.75 15.44
CA SER A 49 -0.23 5.65 15.31
C SER A 49 0.50 6.53 16.34
N LYS A 50 1.55 5.97 16.94
CA LYS A 50 2.43 6.64 17.90
C LYS A 50 3.86 6.76 17.37
N ILE A 51 4.25 5.93 16.44
CA ILE A 51 5.49 6.04 15.69
C ILE A 51 5.21 6.58 14.29
N SER A 52 6.17 7.26 13.71
CA SER A 52 6.07 7.77 12.33
C SER A 52 6.41 6.68 11.30
N ALA A 53 6.01 6.88 10.04
CA ALA A 53 6.42 6.04 8.93
C ALA A 53 7.94 5.87 8.83
N ALA A 54 8.69 6.97 8.96
CA ALA A 54 10.16 6.94 8.96
C ALA A 54 10.75 6.08 10.10
N GLN A 55 10.11 6.09 11.29
CA GLN A 55 10.52 5.22 12.39
C GLN A 55 10.21 3.75 12.11
N ALA A 56 9.05 3.45 11.52
CA ALA A 56 8.68 2.10 11.14
C ALA A 56 9.62 1.53 10.06
N ILE A 57 9.93 2.32 9.03
CA ILE A 57 10.93 1.96 8.01
C ILE A 57 12.29 1.67 8.66
N ALA A 58 12.78 2.55 9.53
CA ALA A 58 14.07 2.35 10.19
C ALA A 58 14.12 1.08 11.05
N ILE A 59 12.99 0.68 11.67
CA ILE A 59 12.87 -0.59 12.41
C ILE A 59 13.00 -1.77 11.45
N ALA A 60 12.25 -1.76 10.33
CA ALA A 60 12.24 -2.82 9.35
C ALA A 60 13.60 -2.99 8.64
N GLU A 61 14.22 -1.89 8.19
CA GLU A 61 15.55 -1.88 7.57
C GLU A 61 16.65 -2.34 8.53
N LYS A 62 16.55 -1.97 9.82
CA LYS A 62 17.49 -2.45 10.85
C LYS A 62 17.39 -3.95 11.06
N ASP A 63 16.19 -4.52 11.01
CA ASP A 63 15.95 -5.95 11.20
C ASP A 63 16.42 -6.78 10.01
N THR A 64 16.05 -6.37 8.80
CA THR A 64 16.32 -7.12 7.56
C THR A 64 17.70 -6.83 6.93
N LYS A 65 18.25 -5.64 7.14
CA LYS A 65 19.40 -5.06 6.41
C LYS A 65 19.09 -4.81 4.94
N ALA A 66 17.83 -4.81 4.57
CA ALA A 66 17.31 -4.52 3.24
C ALA A 66 16.87 -3.05 3.13
N THR A 67 16.56 -2.60 1.92
CA THR A 67 16.09 -1.23 1.62
C THR A 67 14.59 -1.27 1.40
N ALA A 68 13.85 -0.37 2.04
CA ALA A 68 12.43 -0.25 1.85
C ALA A 68 12.09 0.46 0.52
N ASP A 69 11.07 -0.02 -0.17
CA ASP A 69 10.52 0.53 -1.41
C ASP A 69 9.01 0.72 -1.38
N ASN A 70 8.33 0.11 -0.41
CA ASN A 70 6.90 0.31 -0.17
C ASN A 70 6.59 0.47 1.32
N LEU A 71 5.55 1.24 1.64
CA LEU A 71 4.99 1.39 2.97
C LEU A 71 3.49 1.66 2.89
N ASP A 72 2.72 0.89 3.67
CA ASP A 72 1.30 1.09 3.91
C ASP A 72 1.00 1.22 5.39
N LEU A 73 0.15 2.18 5.77
CA LEU A 73 -0.44 2.30 7.09
C LEU A 73 -1.89 1.81 7.05
N GLU A 74 -2.16 0.68 7.68
CA GLU A 74 -3.48 0.06 7.63
C GLU A 74 -4.02 -0.34 9.01
N LEU A 75 -5.31 -0.70 9.07
CA LEU A 75 -5.91 -1.34 10.22
C LEU A 75 -5.91 -2.86 10.06
N HIS A 76 -5.03 -3.54 10.78
CA HIS A 76 -5.03 -4.98 10.87
C HIS A 76 -5.78 -5.44 12.13
N ARG A 77 -6.94 -6.09 11.97
CA ARG A 77 -7.80 -6.52 13.08
C ARG A 77 -8.16 -5.40 14.06
N GLY A 78 -8.25 -4.17 13.54
CA GLY A 78 -8.62 -2.98 14.32
C GLY A 78 -7.46 -2.24 14.97
N SER A 79 -6.21 -2.71 14.84
CA SER A 79 -5.00 -2.03 15.30
C SER A 79 -4.22 -1.46 14.13
N ALA A 80 -3.68 -0.25 14.29
CA ALA A 80 -2.85 0.37 13.28
C ALA A 80 -1.49 -0.34 13.16
N VAL A 81 -1.11 -0.69 11.93
CA VAL A 81 0.16 -1.32 11.60
C VAL A 81 0.75 -0.68 10.35
N TYR A 82 2.07 -0.61 10.27
CA TYR A 82 2.79 -0.35 9.03
C TYR A 82 3.14 -1.69 8.39
N GLU A 83 2.75 -1.88 7.15
CA GLU A 83 3.22 -2.96 6.28
C GLU A 83 4.30 -2.36 5.37
N ILE A 84 5.46 -3.00 5.33
CA ILE A 84 6.64 -2.45 4.67
C ILE A 84 7.27 -3.56 3.84
N ASP A 85 7.40 -3.32 2.53
CA ASP A 85 8.14 -4.17 1.64
C ASP A 85 9.55 -3.63 1.46
N LEU A 86 10.52 -4.54 1.57
CA LEU A 86 11.93 -4.23 1.47
C LEU A 86 12.62 -5.28 0.59
N HIS A 87 13.73 -4.92 -0.03
CA HIS A 87 14.54 -5.89 -0.75
C HIS A 87 16.04 -5.68 -0.51
N ASP A 88 16.79 -6.77 -0.51
CA ASP A 88 18.24 -6.76 -0.66
C ASP A 88 18.62 -7.17 -2.10
N ASP A 89 19.76 -7.79 -2.31
CA ASP A 89 20.22 -8.21 -3.64
C ASP A 89 19.65 -9.59 -4.08
N LYS A 90 18.86 -10.27 -3.23
CA LYS A 90 18.39 -11.63 -3.46
C LYS A 90 17.01 -11.95 -2.92
N GLN A 91 16.51 -11.15 -2.00
CA GLN A 91 15.29 -11.44 -1.27
C GLN A 91 14.41 -10.21 -1.19
N GLU A 92 13.12 -10.46 -1.30
CA GLU A 92 12.06 -9.56 -0.89
C GLU A 92 11.62 -9.91 0.53
N TYR A 93 11.34 -8.88 1.34
CA TYR A 93 10.88 -8.99 2.71
C TYR A 93 9.56 -8.24 2.85
N GLU A 94 8.60 -8.85 3.53
CA GLU A 94 7.38 -8.19 4.00
C GLU A 94 7.43 -8.13 5.53
N ILE A 95 7.51 -6.93 6.08
CA ILE A 95 7.60 -6.66 7.52
C ILE A 95 6.38 -5.88 7.96
N ARG A 96 5.69 -6.38 9.01
CA ARG A 96 4.63 -5.63 9.65
C ARG A 96 5.09 -5.14 11.00
N VAL A 97 5.00 -3.81 11.21
CA VAL A 97 5.37 -3.11 12.43
C VAL A 97 4.11 -2.57 13.09
N ASP A 98 3.88 -2.86 14.37
CA ASP A 98 2.81 -2.26 15.15
C ASP A 98 3.03 -0.74 15.25
N ALA A 99 2.08 0.05 14.77
CA ALA A 99 2.21 1.50 14.67
C ALA A 99 2.12 2.21 16.04
N ILE A 100 1.77 1.49 17.10
CA ILE A 100 1.66 2.01 18.48
C ILE A 100 2.95 1.72 19.25
N THR A 101 3.45 0.47 19.17
CA THR A 101 4.57 0.00 20.00
C THR A 101 5.90 -0.02 19.27
N GLY A 102 5.91 -0.09 17.94
CA GLY A 102 7.10 -0.29 17.11
C GLY A 102 7.59 -1.75 17.08
N GLU A 103 6.81 -2.70 17.60
CA GLU A 103 7.18 -4.12 17.57
C GLU A 103 6.92 -4.72 16.18
N ILE A 104 7.84 -5.59 15.71
CA ILE A 104 7.63 -6.37 14.50
C ILE A 104 6.64 -7.50 14.83
N THR A 105 5.48 -7.49 14.16
CA THR A 105 4.40 -8.48 14.38
C THR A 105 4.33 -9.54 13.28
N LYS A 106 4.93 -9.27 12.13
CA LYS A 106 5.04 -10.21 11.00
C LYS A 106 6.39 -10.03 10.33
N ARG A 107 6.97 -11.15 9.90
CA ARG A 107 8.17 -11.17 9.06
C ARG A 107 8.03 -12.31 8.06
N GLN A 108 8.08 -11.99 6.78
CA GLN A 108 8.15 -12.95 5.69
C GLN A 108 9.31 -12.57 4.78
N SER A 109 9.88 -13.55 4.10
CA SER A 109 10.86 -13.32 3.05
C SER A 109 10.74 -14.39 2.00
N GLU A 110 10.94 -14.01 0.75
CA GLU A 110 11.02 -14.94 -0.38
C GLU A 110 12.21 -14.57 -1.27
N TYR A 111 12.71 -15.56 -1.98
CA TYR A 111 13.78 -15.36 -2.94
C TYR A 111 13.19 -14.78 -4.22
N GLU A 112 13.79 -13.72 -4.74
CA GLU A 112 13.35 -13.05 -5.97
C GLU A 112 14.54 -12.93 -6.93
N ASP A 113 14.37 -13.46 -8.15
CA ASP A 113 15.41 -13.40 -9.20
C ASP A 113 15.40 -12.05 -9.93
N ASP A 114 14.27 -11.34 -9.95
CA ASP A 114 14.08 -10.08 -10.68
C ASP A 114 13.66 -8.97 -9.70
N LEU A 115 14.66 -8.46 -8.97
CA LEU A 115 14.44 -7.42 -7.99
C LEU A 115 14.12 -6.06 -8.63
N PRO A 116 13.28 -5.25 -7.99
CA PRO A 116 12.94 -3.92 -8.50
C PRO A 116 14.17 -3.02 -8.58
N ARG A 117 14.17 -2.10 -9.53
CA ARG A 117 15.21 -1.08 -9.63
C ARG A 117 15.11 -0.14 -8.43
N ARG A 118 16.26 0.26 -7.91
CA ARG A 118 16.36 1.21 -6.78
C ARG A 118 16.43 2.65 -7.27
N GLY A 119 15.81 3.55 -6.55
CA GLY A 119 16.02 4.98 -6.70
C GLY A 119 17.39 5.42 -6.15
N THR A 120 17.79 6.63 -6.48
CA THR A 120 18.98 7.28 -5.89
C THR A 120 18.67 7.82 -4.49
N ILE A 121 17.44 8.31 -4.28
CA ILE A 121 16.94 8.70 -2.95
C ILE A 121 16.19 7.54 -2.31
N THR A 122 16.11 7.53 -0.98
CA THR A 122 15.34 6.53 -0.23
C THR A 122 13.86 6.92 -0.13
N ILE A 123 13.00 5.92 0.12
CA ILE A 123 11.57 6.15 0.40
C ILE A 123 11.38 7.13 1.57
N THR A 124 12.21 7.05 2.62
CA THR A 124 12.17 7.97 3.77
C THR A 124 12.40 9.42 3.33
N GLN A 125 13.38 9.67 2.44
CA GLN A 125 13.64 11.01 1.91
C GLN A 125 12.48 11.53 1.05
N ALA A 126 11.85 10.64 0.29
CA ALA A 126 10.66 10.98 -0.50
C ALA A 126 9.48 11.34 0.42
N ILE A 127 9.21 10.54 1.45
CA ILE A 127 8.17 10.79 2.47
C ILE A 127 8.39 12.15 3.16
N GLU A 128 9.60 12.43 3.64
CA GLU A 128 9.93 13.72 4.28
C GLU A 128 9.70 14.91 3.33
N THR A 129 10.00 14.73 2.05
CA THR A 129 9.75 15.75 1.04
C THR A 129 8.26 15.99 0.83
N ALA A 130 7.47 14.91 0.71
CA ALA A 130 6.02 14.97 0.53
C ALA A 130 5.30 15.57 1.75
N GLU A 131 5.67 15.16 2.98
CA GLU A 131 5.11 15.71 4.22
C GLU A 131 5.41 17.20 4.38
N ARG A 132 6.64 17.63 4.03
CA ARG A 132 7.02 19.04 4.08
C ARG A 132 6.26 19.90 3.06
N GLU A 133 6.04 19.37 1.87
CA GLU A 133 5.31 20.06 0.79
C GLU A 133 3.83 20.21 1.11
N THR A 134 3.20 19.14 1.60
CA THR A 134 1.74 19.10 1.78
C THR A 134 1.28 19.52 3.18
N GLY A 135 2.16 19.44 4.19
CA GLY A 135 1.79 19.58 5.60
C GLY A 135 0.95 18.44 6.16
N ALA A 136 0.78 17.37 5.37
CA ALA A 136 -0.02 16.19 5.70
C ALA A 136 0.87 15.03 6.16
N LYS A 137 0.28 13.94 6.67
CA LYS A 137 0.98 12.74 7.12
C LYS A 137 0.82 11.60 6.15
N VAL A 138 1.92 10.90 5.86
CA VAL A 138 1.92 9.76 4.95
C VAL A 138 1.10 8.61 5.50
N VAL A 139 0.35 7.97 4.61
CA VAL A 139 -0.37 6.71 4.85
C VAL A 139 0.04 5.63 3.87
N GLU A 140 0.57 6.01 2.71
CA GLU A 140 1.05 5.11 1.67
C GLU A 140 2.23 5.74 0.93
N ALA A 141 3.23 4.95 0.60
CA ALA A 141 4.34 5.35 -0.25
C ALA A 141 4.84 4.14 -1.06
N ASP A 142 4.90 4.28 -2.37
CA ASP A 142 5.17 3.22 -3.34
C ASP A 142 6.25 3.66 -4.32
N LEU A 143 7.23 2.80 -4.61
CA LEU A 143 8.21 3.02 -5.66
C LEU A 143 7.74 2.39 -6.96
N ASP A 144 7.29 3.20 -7.91
CA ASP A 144 6.77 2.72 -9.18
C ASP A 144 7.65 3.09 -10.39
N GLY A 145 7.69 2.19 -11.36
CA GLY A 145 8.40 2.36 -12.61
C GLY A 145 7.55 3.05 -13.68
N LYS A 146 7.77 4.33 -13.93
CA LYS A 146 7.11 5.06 -15.04
C LYS A 146 8.00 5.10 -16.27
N ARG A 147 7.42 5.48 -17.43
CA ARG A 147 8.20 5.71 -18.65
C ARG A 147 9.25 6.81 -18.49
N SER A 148 9.04 7.74 -17.58
CA SER A 148 9.92 8.87 -17.27
C SER A 148 11.02 8.56 -16.26
N GLY A 149 11.04 7.38 -15.64
CA GLY A 149 11.93 6.98 -14.56
C GLY A 149 11.20 6.39 -13.36
N LEU A 150 11.92 6.14 -12.28
CA LEU A 150 11.33 5.69 -11.00
C LEU A 150 10.71 6.87 -10.25
N VAL A 151 9.54 6.64 -9.67
CA VAL A 151 8.77 7.66 -8.95
C VAL A 151 8.24 7.06 -7.66
N TYR A 152 8.41 7.75 -6.56
CA TYR A 152 7.65 7.47 -5.33
C TYR A 152 6.28 8.13 -5.46
N GLU A 153 5.23 7.32 -5.47
CA GLU A 153 3.83 7.76 -5.37
C GLU A 153 3.44 7.74 -3.90
N ILE A 154 3.06 8.89 -3.36
CA ILE A 154 2.83 9.05 -1.92
C ILE A 154 1.43 9.58 -1.68
N GLU A 155 0.67 8.88 -0.83
CA GLU A 155 -0.63 9.33 -0.32
C GLU A 155 -0.50 9.82 1.13
N LEU A 156 -1.18 10.93 1.42
CA LEU A 156 -1.09 11.59 2.72
C LEU A 156 -2.48 12.04 3.19
N ILE A 157 -2.62 12.17 4.50
CA ILE A 157 -3.84 12.67 5.14
C ILE A 157 -3.51 13.97 5.89
N GLY A 158 -4.24 15.02 5.56
CA GLY A 158 -4.20 16.31 6.24
C GLY A 158 -4.84 16.25 7.62
N SER A 159 -4.53 17.20 8.48
CA SER A 159 -5.11 17.30 9.84
C SER A 159 -6.63 17.50 9.85
N ASP A 160 -7.19 17.92 8.75
CA ASP A 160 -8.63 18.05 8.51
C ASP A 160 -9.29 16.80 7.88
N GLY A 161 -8.49 15.72 7.70
CA GLY A 161 -8.90 14.47 7.08
C GLY A 161 -8.96 14.55 5.55
N SER A 162 -8.45 15.61 4.92
CA SER A 162 -8.31 15.69 3.46
C SER A 162 -7.23 14.73 2.97
N ARG A 163 -7.43 14.15 1.77
CA ARG A 163 -6.44 13.28 1.14
C ARG A 163 -5.56 14.09 0.20
N HIS A 164 -4.27 13.99 0.38
CA HIS A 164 -3.25 14.59 -0.48
C HIS A 164 -2.46 13.51 -1.22
N PHE A 165 -1.73 13.94 -2.24
CA PHE A 165 -0.78 13.11 -2.96
C PHE A 165 0.48 13.91 -3.30
N ALA A 166 1.59 13.21 -3.44
CA ALA A 166 2.82 13.75 -4.01
C ALA A 166 3.56 12.66 -4.78
N ASP A 167 3.96 12.98 -6.01
CA ASP A 167 4.84 12.15 -6.82
C ASP A 167 6.24 12.74 -6.74
N ILE A 168 7.19 11.96 -6.27
CA ILE A 168 8.59 12.36 -6.06
C ILE A 168 9.49 11.56 -6.99
N SER A 169 10.34 12.25 -7.76
CA SER A 169 11.36 11.58 -8.57
C SER A 169 12.32 10.79 -7.67
N ALA A 170 12.43 9.48 -7.89
CA ALA A 170 13.34 8.64 -7.11
C ALA A 170 14.82 8.85 -7.48
N ASP A 171 15.10 9.57 -8.57
CA ASP A 171 16.47 9.87 -9.03
C ASP A 171 17.06 11.10 -8.33
N ASP A 172 16.26 12.16 -8.13
CA ASP A 172 16.76 13.45 -7.65
C ASP A 172 15.90 14.11 -6.55
N GLY A 173 14.84 13.46 -6.10
CA GLY A 173 13.97 13.93 -5.01
C GLY A 173 13.08 15.11 -5.37
N LYS A 174 12.97 15.46 -6.67
CA LYS A 174 12.09 16.54 -7.11
C LYS A 174 10.64 16.14 -7.05
N ILE A 175 9.80 17.09 -6.62
CA ILE A 175 8.35 16.96 -6.70
C ILE A 175 7.93 17.07 -8.16
N LEU A 176 7.35 16.00 -8.70
CA LEU A 176 6.82 15.95 -10.07
C LEU A 176 5.37 16.44 -10.10
N ARG A 177 4.58 16.03 -9.09
CA ARG A 177 3.19 16.45 -8.89
C ARG A 177 2.89 16.44 -7.39
N SER A 178 2.03 17.35 -6.95
CA SER A 178 1.45 17.32 -5.60
C SER A 178 0.08 17.99 -5.61
N GLY A 179 -0.74 17.69 -4.61
CA GLY A 179 -2.04 18.31 -4.48
C GLY A 179 -3.00 17.56 -3.57
N GLU A 180 -4.21 18.10 -3.46
CA GLU A 180 -5.32 17.45 -2.77
C GLU A 180 -6.13 16.58 -3.74
N LYS A 181 -6.40 15.31 -3.33
CA LYS A 181 -7.34 14.43 -4.06
C LYS A 181 -8.78 14.89 -3.76
N LYS A 182 -9.35 15.69 -4.66
CA LYS A 182 -10.77 16.09 -4.54
C LYS A 182 -11.64 14.85 -4.61
N ARG A 183 -12.56 14.68 -3.65
CA ARG A 183 -13.62 13.69 -3.79
C ARG A 183 -14.35 13.96 -5.10
N PRO A 184 -14.59 12.93 -5.95
CA PRO A 184 -15.53 13.10 -7.04
C PRO A 184 -16.85 13.61 -6.42
N PRO A 185 -17.50 14.61 -7.02
CA PRO A 185 -18.80 15.02 -6.55
C PRO A 185 -19.66 13.74 -6.45
N HIS A 186 -20.24 13.50 -5.27
CA HIS A 186 -21.23 12.44 -5.14
C HIS A 186 -22.20 12.66 -6.30
N MET A 187 -22.13 11.77 -7.31
CA MET A 187 -23.29 11.59 -8.16
C MET A 187 -24.37 11.13 -7.23
N GLY A 188 -25.21 12.08 -6.82
CA GLY A 188 -26.33 11.82 -5.95
C GLY A 188 -27.01 10.57 -6.48
N MET A 189 -27.05 9.53 -5.67
CA MET A 189 -28.10 8.54 -5.85
C MET A 189 -29.35 9.40 -6.02
N LYS A 190 -29.95 9.38 -7.21
CA LYS A 190 -31.30 9.86 -7.39
C LYS A 190 -32.08 9.12 -6.31
N ASP A 191 -32.42 9.84 -5.25
CA ASP A 191 -33.38 9.41 -4.24
C ASP A 191 -34.72 9.25 -4.93
N GLY A 192 -34.81 8.22 -5.77
CA GLY A 192 -36.02 7.90 -6.52
C GLY A 192 -37.08 7.19 -5.68
N ASN A 193 -37.00 7.30 -4.37
CA ASN A 193 -38.03 6.68 -3.53
C ASN A 193 -38.15 7.30 -2.12
N ASN A 194 -37.98 8.59 -2.02
CA ASN A 194 -38.41 9.28 -0.82
C ASN A 194 -39.84 9.80 -1.08
N PRO A 195 -40.91 9.25 -0.43
CA PRO A 195 -42.24 9.79 -0.57
C PRO A 195 -42.24 11.27 -0.10
N PRO A 196 -43.01 12.14 -0.75
CA PRO A 196 -43.07 13.53 -0.33
C PRO A 196 -43.50 13.62 1.14
N PRO A 197 -42.95 14.60 1.89
CA PRO A 197 -43.35 14.78 3.28
C PRO A 197 -44.88 14.97 3.37
N PRO A 198 -45.52 14.40 4.42
CA PRO A 198 -46.96 14.57 4.60
C PRO A 198 -47.29 16.03 4.72
N PRO A 199 -48.46 16.48 4.18
CA PRO A 199 -48.89 17.84 4.29
C PRO A 199 -48.99 18.27 5.76
N PRO A 200 -48.76 19.57 6.07
CA PRO A 200 -48.88 20.07 7.43
C PRO A 200 -50.31 19.78 7.97
N ALA A 201 -50.38 19.28 9.22
CA ALA A 201 -51.65 19.04 9.89
C ALA A 201 -52.41 20.36 9.94
N GLU A 202 -53.64 20.37 9.41
CA GLU A 202 -54.54 21.50 9.53
C GLU A 202 -54.77 21.85 11.01
N ALA A 203 -54.55 23.10 11.35
CA ALA A 203 -54.83 23.59 12.70
C ALA A 203 -56.34 23.43 13.00
N PRO A 204 -56.71 23.03 14.23
CA PRO A 204 -58.10 22.83 14.59
C PRO A 204 -58.86 24.18 14.43
N ALA A 205 -59.97 24.11 13.70
CA ALA A 205 -60.87 25.24 13.49
C ALA A 205 -61.37 25.76 14.83
N ASN A 206 -61.17 27.05 15.07
CA ASN A 206 -61.68 27.77 16.22
C ASN A 206 -63.21 27.73 16.17
N THR A 207 -63.83 26.98 17.05
CA THR A 207 -65.28 27.02 17.28
C THR A 207 -65.61 28.27 18.12
N PRO A 208 -66.42 29.21 17.66
CA PRO A 208 -66.84 30.36 18.48
C PRO A 208 -67.77 29.92 19.58
N ALA A 209 -67.50 30.34 20.82
CA ALA A 209 -68.38 30.18 21.97
C ALA A 209 -69.66 30.89 21.75
N ALA A 210 -70.79 30.18 21.84
CA ALA A 210 -72.12 30.76 21.89
C ALA A 210 -72.38 31.33 23.30
N GLN A 211 -72.91 32.56 23.33
CA GLN A 211 -73.42 33.26 24.52
C GLN A 211 -74.66 32.58 25.05
#